data_a7dc5437da7d31521475bb70bbd4742e
#
_entry.id   a7dc5437da7d31521475bb70bbd4742e
#
_cell.length_a   1.000
_cell.length_b   1.000
_cell.length_c   1.000
_cell.angle_alpha   90.00
_cell.angle_beta   90.00
_cell.angle_gamma   90.00
#
_symmetry.space_group_name_H-M   'P 1'
#
loop_
_entity.id
_entity.type
_entity.pdbx_description
1 polymer ?
#
loop_
_entity_poly.entity_id
_entity_poly.type
_entity_poly.pdbx_seq_one_letter_code
_entity_poly.pdbx_strand_id
1 'polypeptide(L)'
;IKDFKEMNYCGYARKGHSRETIDSQINSLMDYGLKIDEIYKERRSSLDGERPVLSECINSLNTNDYIVVTSLNQIAKSINHLVQIKNALEERNASLIVLKQGLNTTFKNLDFYSVVTLFSEFEMDLRLERQLIGIKKAKDNGVKFGRKPIDTKIAKYVKKLFNEGLSVGQISLKLAIGKSTVYRLLK
;
A
#
# COMPACT_ATOMS: atom_id res chain seq x y z
N ILE A 1 20.68 -43.34 2.66
CA ILE A 1 21.26 -42.01 2.89
C ILE A 1 20.21 -41.04 2.41
N LYS A 2 19.47 -40.39 3.38
CA LYS A 2 18.54 -39.31 3.06
C LYS A 2 19.42 -38.11 2.68
N ASP A 3 19.43 -37.74 1.41
CA ASP A 3 19.96 -36.44 0.98
C ASP A 3 19.18 -35.35 1.72
N PHE A 4 19.80 -34.75 2.73
CA PHE A 4 19.38 -33.46 3.25
C PHE A 4 19.68 -32.43 2.17
N LYS A 5 18.76 -32.27 1.21
CA LYS A 5 18.79 -31.18 0.26
C LYS A 5 18.72 -29.90 1.10
N GLU A 6 19.75 -29.05 1.02
CA GLU A 6 19.76 -27.75 1.69
C GLU A 6 18.49 -26.99 1.29
N MET A 7 17.73 -26.53 2.29
CA MET A 7 16.54 -25.70 2.09
C MET A 7 17.00 -24.34 1.57
N ASN A 8 16.52 -23.96 0.42
CA ASN A 8 16.84 -22.65 -0.15
C ASN A 8 15.75 -21.64 0.22
N TYR A 9 16.18 -20.41 0.47
CA TYR A 9 15.31 -19.28 0.75
C TYR A 9 15.41 -18.29 -0.40
N CYS A 10 14.27 -17.92 -0.96
CA CYS A 10 14.14 -17.01 -2.07
C CYS A 10 13.33 -15.79 -1.61
N GLY A 11 13.91 -14.61 -1.66
CA GLY A 11 13.26 -13.37 -1.28
C GLY A 11 12.47 -12.78 -2.44
N TYR A 12 11.31 -12.18 -2.17
CA TYR A 12 10.58 -11.41 -3.16
C TYR A 12 10.24 -10.03 -2.61
N ALA A 13 10.68 -8.98 -3.31
CA ALA A 13 10.41 -7.59 -3.00
C ALA A 13 9.74 -6.88 -4.17
N ARG A 14 8.69 -6.08 -3.90
CA ARG A 14 7.91 -5.39 -4.93
C ARG A 14 7.83 -3.89 -4.67
N LYS A 15 8.07 -3.10 -5.72
CA LYS A 15 7.77 -1.67 -5.70
C LYS A 15 6.26 -1.44 -5.84
N GLY A 16 5.58 -1.24 -4.72
CA GLY A 16 4.17 -0.88 -4.67
C GLY A 16 3.93 0.60 -4.40
N HIS A 17 2.67 0.96 -4.16
CA HIS A 17 2.26 2.28 -3.64
C HIS A 17 2.07 2.23 -2.11
N SER A 18 2.61 1.21 -1.45
CA SER A 18 2.64 1.10 0.01
C SER A 18 3.58 2.14 0.62
N ARG A 19 3.48 2.34 1.93
CA ARG A 19 4.43 3.18 2.69
C ARG A 19 5.82 2.58 2.74
N GLU A 20 5.95 1.28 2.47
CA GLU A 20 7.20 0.54 2.49
C GLU A 20 7.89 0.64 1.13
N THR A 21 9.12 1.12 1.12
CA THR A 21 9.94 1.20 -0.09
C THR A 21 10.50 -0.17 -0.45
N ILE A 22 10.88 -0.37 -1.71
CA ILE A 22 11.53 -1.63 -2.14
C ILE A 22 12.85 -1.84 -1.40
N ASP A 23 13.59 -0.76 -1.11
CA ASP A 23 14.86 -0.84 -0.40
C ASP A 23 14.66 -1.26 1.06
N SER A 24 13.60 -0.75 1.72
CA SER A 24 13.24 -1.20 3.06
C SER A 24 12.86 -2.68 3.10
N GLN A 25 12.16 -3.18 2.08
CA GLN A 25 11.83 -4.61 1.96
C GLN A 25 13.10 -5.45 1.79
N ILE A 26 14.01 -5.02 0.92
CA ILE A 26 15.29 -5.71 0.68
C ILE A 26 16.10 -5.78 1.98
N ASN A 27 16.21 -4.68 2.70
CA ASN A 27 16.92 -4.65 3.99
C ASN A 27 16.30 -5.63 4.99
N SER A 28 14.96 -5.66 5.13
CA SER A 28 14.28 -6.61 6.01
C SER A 28 14.50 -8.07 5.61
N LEU A 29 14.58 -8.36 4.31
CA LEU A 29 14.89 -9.71 3.81
C LEU A 29 16.34 -10.09 4.09
N MET A 30 17.29 -9.15 3.95
CA MET A 30 18.70 -9.36 4.28
C MET A 30 18.91 -9.53 5.80
N ASP A 31 18.20 -8.76 6.62
CA ASP A 31 18.20 -8.90 8.09
C ASP A 31 17.65 -10.27 8.53
N TYR A 32 16.74 -10.85 7.75
CA TYR A 32 16.26 -12.21 7.96
C TYR A 32 17.32 -13.28 7.60
N GLY A 33 18.35 -12.92 6.82
CA GLY A 33 19.47 -13.79 6.46
C GLY A 33 19.62 -14.11 4.98
N LEU A 34 18.79 -13.50 4.09
CA LEU A 34 18.94 -13.70 2.64
C LEU A 34 20.09 -12.86 2.07
N LYS A 35 20.74 -13.37 1.05
CA LYS A 35 21.71 -12.61 0.26
C LYS A 35 20.99 -11.80 -0.81
N ILE A 36 21.65 -10.75 -1.29
CA ILE A 36 21.07 -9.81 -2.28
C ILE A 36 20.75 -10.46 -3.63
N ASP A 37 21.47 -11.49 -4.02
CA ASP A 37 21.29 -12.30 -5.23
C ASP A 37 20.15 -13.32 -5.10
N GLU A 38 19.73 -13.63 -3.89
CA GLU A 38 18.58 -14.49 -3.59
C GLU A 38 17.25 -13.71 -3.59
N ILE A 39 17.26 -12.38 -3.82
CA ILE A 39 16.09 -11.51 -3.75
C ILE A 39 15.63 -11.08 -5.14
N TYR A 40 14.45 -11.54 -5.52
CA TYR A 40 13.73 -11.15 -6.73
C TYR A 40 13.05 -9.79 -6.56
N LYS A 41 13.27 -8.85 -7.49
CA LYS A 41 12.84 -7.45 -7.39
C LYS A 41 11.84 -7.10 -8.47
N GLU A 42 10.58 -6.94 -8.12
CA GLU A 42 9.49 -6.56 -9.03
C GLU A 42 9.24 -5.04 -9.00
N ARG A 43 9.31 -4.38 -10.15
CA ARG A 43 9.06 -2.93 -10.26
C ARG A 43 7.67 -2.60 -10.81
N ARG A 44 6.73 -3.51 -10.74
CA ARG A 44 5.37 -3.34 -11.26
C ARG A 44 4.35 -3.03 -10.16
N SER A 45 3.32 -2.26 -10.53
CA SER A 45 2.20 -1.92 -9.65
C SER A 45 1.35 -3.17 -9.32
N SER A 46 0.66 -3.15 -8.17
CA SER A 46 -0.32 -4.18 -7.81
C SER A 46 -1.51 -4.28 -8.79
N LEU A 47 -1.77 -3.20 -9.56
CA LEU A 47 -2.83 -3.18 -10.57
C LEU A 47 -2.42 -3.86 -11.88
N ASP A 48 -1.12 -4.00 -12.13
CA ASP A 48 -0.64 -4.71 -13.32
C ASP A 48 -0.98 -6.19 -13.17
N GLY A 49 -1.71 -6.73 -14.17
CA GLY A 49 -2.21 -8.11 -14.13
C GLY A 49 -1.09 -9.15 -14.08
N GLU A 50 0.03 -8.84 -14.70
CA GLU A 50 1.17 -9.74 -14.85
C GLU A 50 2.29 -9.39 -13.88
N ARG A 51 2.83 -10.43 -13.24
CA ARG A 51 3.98 -10.37 -12.33
C ARG A 51 5.03 -11.39 -12.77
N PRO A 52 5.76 -11.11 -13.85
CA PRO A 52 6.71 -12.07 -14.41
C PRO A 52 7.81 -12.45 -13.42
N VAL A 53 8.31 -11.49 -12.62
CA VAL A 53 9.37 -11.75 -11.64
C VAL A 53 8.86 -12.61 -10.48
N LEU A 54 7.61 -12.43 -10.02
CA LEU A 54 7.01 -13.33 -9.05
C LEU A 54 6.84 -14.74 -9.61
N SER A 55 6.39 -14.85 -10.86
CA SER A 55 6.27 -16.15 -11.53
C SER A 55 7.62 -16.84 -11.69
N GLU A 56 8.65 -16.10 -12.05
CA GLU A 56 10.03 -16.60 -12.12
C GLU A 56 10.51 -17.09 -10.74
N CYS A 57 10.33 -16.28 -9.70
CA CYS A 57 10.67 -16.65 -8.33
C CYS A 57 9.97 -17.94 -7.90
N ILE A 58 8.66 -18.07 -8.12
CA ILE A 58 7.91 -19.29 -7.78
C ILE A 58 8.41 -20.48 -8.61
N ASN A 59 8.71 -20.26 -9.90
CA ASN A 59 9.18 -21.32 -10.78
C ASN A 59 10.60 -21.82 -10.45
N SER A 60 11.42 -21.01 -9.80
CA SER A 60 12.77 -21.40 -9.36
C SER A 60 12.76 -22.27 -8.09
N LEU A 61 11.63 -22.32 -7.36
CA LEU A 61 11.54 -23.08 -6.11
C LEU A 61 11.49 -24.59 -6.37
N ASN A 62 12.20 -25.32 -5.54
CA ASN A 62 12.20 -26.77 -5.48
C ASN A 62 11.44 -27.25 -4.21
N THR A 63 11.33 -28.56 -4.04
CA THR A 63 10.74 -29.19 -2.86
C THR A 63 11.47 -28.76 -1.59
N ASN A 64 10.72 -28.32 -0.60
CA ASN A 64 11.14 -27.77 0.70
C ASN A 64 11.82 -26.40 0.65
N ASP A 65 11.81 -25.71 -0.49
CA ASP A 65 12.27 -24.32 -0.57
C ASP A 65 11.23 -23.35 0.02
N TYR A 66 11.69 -22.15 0.37
CA TYR A 66 10.86 -21.10 0.94
C TYR A 66 10.88 -19.84 0.10
N ILE A 67 9.69 -19.28 -0.16
CA ILE A 67 9.61 -17.88 -0.59
C ILE A 67 9.39 -17.00 0.64
N VAL A 68 10.20 -15.95 0.78
CA VAL A 68 10.15 -15.02 1.91
C VAL A 68 9.73 -13.65 1.42
N VAL A 69 8.73 -13.06 2.07
CA VAL A 69 8.23 -11.70 1.79
C VAL A 69 8.08 -10.90 3.08
N THR A 70 8.15 -9.58 2.99
CA THR A 70 7.97 -8.74 4.18
C THR A 70 6.52 -8.69 4.63
N SER A 71 5.54 -8.72 3.71
CA SER A 71 4.11 -8.72 4.03
C SER A 71 3.27 -9.35 2.90
N LEU A 72 2.06 -9.81 3.21
CA LEU A 72 1.17 -10.49 2.25
C LEU A 72 0.80 -9.62 1.05
N ASN A 73 0.63 -8.31 1.22
CA ASN A 73 0.30 -7.40 0.12
C ASN A 73 1.44 -7.22 -0.89
N GLN A 74 2.67 -7.64 -0.56
CA GLN A 74 3.76 -7.66 -1.55
C GLN A 74 3.59 -8.81 -2.53
N ILE A 75 3.16 -9.99 -2.06
CA ILE A 75 3.04 -11.18 -2.89
C ILE A 75 1.65 -11.29 -3.57
N ALA A 76 0.57 -10.89 -2.90
CA ALA A 76 -0.79 -11.03 -3.42
C ALA A 76 -1.52 -9.69 -3.57
N LYS A 77 -2.41 -9.59 -4.58
CA LYS A 77 -3.26 -8.42 -4.86
C LYS A 77 -4.73 -8.61 -4.46
N SER A 78 -5.10 -9.80 -4.05
CA SER A 78 -6.41 -10.19 -3.56
C SER A 78 -6.35 -11.54 -2.86
N ILE A 79 -7.39 -11.91 -2.13
CA ILE A 79 -7.52 -13.23 -1.52
C ILE A 79 -7.47 -14.33 -2.58
N ASN A 80 -8.19 -14.17 -3.70
CA ASN A 80 -8.16 -15.14 -4.80
C ASN A 80 -6.75 -15.32 -5.37
N HIS A 81 -5.99 -14.23 -5.53
CA HIS A 81 -4.60 -14.30 -5.97
C HIS A 81 -3.70 -14.99 -4.95
N LEU A 82 -3.95 -14.78 -3.64
CA LEU A 82 -3.22 -15.48 -2.58
C LEU A 82 -3.49 -17.01 -2.64
N VAL A 83 -4.73 -17.41 -2.92
CA VAL A 83 -5.09 -18.83 -3.12
C VAL A 83 -4.37 -19.42 -4.34
N GLN A 84 -4.27 -18.68 -5.45
CA GLN A 84 -3.52 -19.12 -6.63
C GLN A 84 -2.03 -19.34 -6.32
N ILE A 85 -1.42 -18.39 -5.58
CA ILE A 85 -0.01 -18.50 -5.14
C ILE A 85 0.16 -19.71 -4.21
N LYS A 86 -0.75 -19.88 -3.24
CA LYS A 86 -0.76 -21.05 -2.36
C LYS A 86 -0.75 -22.34 -3.17
N ASN A 87 -1.64 -22.48 -4.15
CA ASN A 87 -1.72 -23.68 -4.99
C ASN A 87 -0.41 -23.91 -5.77
N ALA A 88 0.15 -22.84 -6.37
CA ALA A 88 1.42 -22.92 -7.08
C ALA A 88 2.61 -23.32 -6.19
N LEU A 89 2.61 -22.92 -4.92
CA LEU A 89 3.62 -23.34 -3.96
C LEU A 89 3.42 -24.80 -3.52
N GLU A 90 2.17 -25.22 -3.31
CA GLU A 90 1.86 -26.62 -2.95
C GLU A 90 2.26 -27.61 -4.07
N GLU A 91 2.04 -27.27 -5.34
CA GLU A 91 2.47 -28.07 -6.50
C GLU A 91 3.98 -28.32 -6.49
N ARG A 92 4.76 -27.41 -5.91
CA ARG A 92 6.23 -27.51 -5.77
C ARG A 92 6.68 -28.06 -4.42
N ASN A 93 5.74 -28.32 -3.50
CA ASN A 93 6.04 -28.60 -2.10
C ASN A 93 6.94 -27.52 -1.46
N ALA A 94 6.73 -26.26 -1.84
CA ALA A 94 7.40 -25.08 -1.31
C ALA A 94 6.51 -24.37 -0.30
N SER A 95 7.10 -23.51 0.52
CA SER A 95 6.42 -22.83 1.62
C SER A 95 6.59 -21.31 1.57
N LEU A 96 5.68 -20.57 2.21
CA LEU A 96 5.69 -19.13 2.30
C LEU A 96 6.04 -18.68 3.73
N ILE A 97 6.95 -17.70 3.83
CA ILE A 97 7.25 -16.98 5.07
C ILE A 97 6.91 -15.51 4.88
N VAL A 98 6.17 -14.95 5.83
CA VAL A 98 5.79 -13.53 5.85
C VAL A 98 6.30 -12.89 7.12
N LEU A 99 7.29 -12.00 7.00
CA LEU A 99 8.05 -11.50 8.15
C LEU A 99 7.20 -10.67 9.11
N LYS A 100 6.44 -9.68 8.61
CA LYS A 100 5.64 -8.77 9.44
C LYS A 100 4.55 -9.48 10.22
N GLN A 101 3.90 -10.44 9.59
CA GLN A 101 2.82 -11.20 10.20
C GLN A 101 3.31 -12.44 10.96
N GLY A 102 4.61 -12.70 10.98
CA GLY A 102 5.16 -13.91 11.63
C GLY A 102 4.60 -15.21 11.07
N LEU A 103 4.10 -15.20 9.82
CA LEU A 103 3.49 -16.36 9.20
C LEU A 103 4.57 -17.25 8.56
N ASN A 104 4.52 -18.53 8.89
CA ASN A 104 5.25 -19.57 8.17
C ASN A 104 4.27 -20.70 7.86
N THR A 105 4.02 -20.96 6.58
CA THR A 105 3.01 -21.95 6.15
C THR A 105 3.40 -23.40 6.43
N THR A 106 4.62 -23.66 6.85
CA THR A 106 5.06 -24.98 7.32
C THR A 106 4.43 -25.34 8.69
N PHE A 107 4.15 -24.32 9.52
CA PHE A 107 3.51 -24.52 10.81
C PHE A 107 1.99 -24.61 10.67
N LYS A 108 1.43 -25.77 10.99
CA LYS A 108 -0.02 -26.04 10.86
C LYS A 108 -0.90 -25.47 11.98
N ASN A 109 -0.31 -24.84 13.01
CA ASN A 109 -1.00 -24.43 14.23
C ASN A 109 -1.24 -22.92 14.30
N LEU A 110 -1.93 -22.36 13.29
CA LEU A 110 -2.50 -21.02 13.42
C LEU A 110 -3.89 -21.15 14.08
N ASP A 111 -4.08 -20.46 15.21
CA ASP A 111 -5.40 -20.37 15.82
C ASP A 111 -6.32 -19.48 14.97
N PHE A 112 -7.63 -19.67 15.14
CA PHE A 112 -8.64 -18.96 14.35
C PHE A 112 -8.51 -17.43 14.41
N TYR A 113 -8.23 -16.87 15.59
CA TYR A 113 -8.14 -15.41 15.76
C TYR A 113 -6.89 -14.83 15.09
N SER A 114 -5.78 -15.53 15.13
CA SER A 114 -4.57 -15.16 14.39
C SER A 114 -4.82 -15.12 12.88
N VAL A 115 -5.55 -16.10 12.35
CA VAL A 115 -5.94 -16.14 10.94
C VAL A 115 -6.84 -14.95 10.59
N VAL A 116 -7.86 -14.64 11.40
CA VAL A 116 -8.77 -13.50 11.19
C VAL A 116 -8.00 -12.18 11.23
N THR A 117 -7.09 -12.01 12.19
CA THR A 117 -6.26 -10.81 12.31
C THR A 117 -5.38 -10.63 11.08
N LEU A 118 -4.70 -11.68 10.64
CA LEU A 118 -3.86 -11.68 9.45
C LEU A 118 -4.63 -11.28 8.19
N PHE A 119 -5.83 -11.80 7.98
CA PHE A 119 -6.68 -11.42 6.87
C PHE A 119 -7.17 -9.98 6.97
N SER A 120 -7.50 -9.51 8.17
CA SER A 120 -7.92 -8.12 8.39
C SER A 120 -6.80 -7.13 8.04
N GLU A 121 -5.57 -7.40 8.48
CA GLU A 121 -4.40 -6.60 8.14
C GLU A 121 -4.12 -6.60 6.63
N PHE A 122 -4.19 -7.76 6.00
CA PHE A 122 -4.02 -7.91 4.56
C PHE A 122 -5.05 -7.09 3.76
N GLU A 123 -6.33 -7.16 4.13
CA GLU A 123 -7.39 -6.37 3.48
C GLU A 123 -7.19 -4.87 3.69
N MET A 124 -6.77 -4.43 4.88
CA MET A 124 -6.44 -3.03 5.16
C MET A 124 -5.28 -2.54 4.29
N ASP A 125 -4.21 -3.31 4.17
CA ASP A 125 -3.05 -2.99 3.34
C ASP A 125 -3.43 -2.87 1.87
N LEU A 126 -4.23 -3.80 1.34
CA LEU A 126 -4.74 -3.74 -0.04
C LEU A 126 -5.62 -2.52 -0.28
N ARG A 127 -6.48 -2.16 0.69
CA ARG A 127 -7.33 -0.97 0.62
C ARG A 127 -6.50 0.30 0.59
N LEU A 128 -5.51 0.40 1.47
CA LEU A 128 -4.59 1.53 1.51
C LEU A 128 -3.82 1.68 0.19
N GLU A 129 -3.30 0.59 -0.37
CA GLU A 129 -2.58 0.64 -1.64
C GLU A 129 -3.48 1.16 -2.78
N ARG A 130 -4.72 0.64 -2.89
CA ARG A 130 -5.71 1.11 -3.88
C ARG A 130 -6.04 2.59 -3.69
N GLN A 131 -6.19 3.06 -2.44
CA GLN A 131 -6.43 4.47 -2.12
C GLN A 131 -5.25 5.36 -2.57
N LEU A 132 -4.02 4.97 -2.28
CA LEU A 132 -2.83 5.73 -2.68
C LEU A 132 -2.69 5.82 -4.20
N ILE A 133 -2.99 4.75 -4.91
CA ILE A 133 -3.03 4.73 -6.38
C ILE A 133 -4.11 5.70 -6.89
N GLY A 134 -5.32 5.66 -6.32
CA GLY A 134 -6.41 6.57 -6.68
C GLY A 134 -6.06 8.04 -6.45
N ILE A 135 -5.43 8.36 -5.31
CA ILE A 135 -4.96 9.72 -4.99
C ILE A 135 -3.89 10.16 -6.00
N LYS A 136 -2.92 9.29 -6.32
CA LYS A 136 -1.89 9.60 -7.31
C LYS A 136 -2.52 9.88 -8.68
N LYS A 137 -3.38 8.99 -9.17
CA LYS A 137 -4.09 9.17 -10.44
C LYS A 137 -4.90 10.46 -10.49
N ALA A 138 -5.58 10.81 -9.40
CA ALA A 138 -6.34 12.07 -9.31
C ALA A 138 -5.42 13.29 -9.35
N LYS A 139 -4.25 13.26 -8.67
CA LYS A 139 -3.24 14.33 -8.75
C LYS A 139 -2.67 14.49 -10.16
N ASP A 140 -2.33 13.37 -10.81
CA ASP A 140 -1.81 13.37 -12.18
C ASP A 140 -2.83 13.94 -13.18
N ASN A 141 -4.13 13.76 -12.90
CA ASN A 141 -5.25 14.36 -13.64
C ASN A 141 -5.56 15.82 -13.21
N GLY A 142 -4.71 16.46 -12.41
CA GLY A 142 -4.86 17.87 -12.00
C GLY A 142 -5.89 18.14 -10.92
N VAL A 143 -6.43 17.12 -10.26
CA VAL A 143 -7.39 17.30 -9.16
C VAL A 143 -6.68 17.90 -7.95
N LYS A 144 -7.12 19.07 -7.51
CA LYS A 144 -6.63 19.73 -6.30
C LYS A 144 -7.33 19.17 -5.07
N PHE A 145 -6.53 18.64 -4.15
CA PHE A 145 -7.02 18.16 -2.84
C PHE A 145 -7.03 19.30 -1.82
N GLY A 146 -7.90 19.18 -0.83
CA GLY A 146 -8.05 20.11 0.25
C GLY A 146 -9.38 20.84 0.23
N ARG A 147 -9.51 21.87 1.09
CA ARG A 147 -10.72 22.68 1.15
C ARG A 147 -10.90 23.46 -0.17
N LYS A 148 -12.10 23.37 -0.75
CA LYS A 148 -12.43 24.14 -1.95
C LYS A 148 -12.18 25.64 -1.70
N PRO A 149 -11.56 26.35 -2.65
CA PRO A 149 -11.42 27.78 -2.55
C PRO A 149 -12.81 28.44 -2.48
N ILE A 150 -12.88 29.56 -1.78
CA ILE A 150 -14.12 30.35 -1.73
C ILE A 150 -14.40 30.87 -3.12
N ASP A 151 -15.70 30.84 -3.50
CA ASP A 151 -16.14 31.35 -4.79
C ASP A 151 -15.64 32.80 -4.98
N THR A 152 -15.06 33.07 -6.14
CA THR A 152 -14.59 34.39 -6.54
C THR A 152 -15.71 35.43 -6.51
N LYS A 153 -16.97 35.03 -6.70
CA LYS A 153 -18.14 35.89 -6.55
C LYS A 153 -18.30 36.39 -5.10
N ILE A 154 -18.10 35.49 -4.11
CA ILE A 154 -18.16 35.87 -2.70
C ILE A 154 -17.02 36.84 -2.37
N ALA A 155 -15.80 36.60 -2.88
CA ALA A 155 -14.66 37.49 -2.67
C ALA A 155 -14.93 38.91 -3.22
N LYS A 156 -15.46 39.01 -4.44
CA LYS A 156 -15.87 40.28 -5.03
C LYS A 156 -16.96 40.97 -4.22
N TYR A 157 -17.94 40.21 -3.72
CA TYR A 157 -19.05 40.74 -2.94
C TYR A 157 -18.62 41.24 -1.55
N VAL A 158 -17.68 40.55 -0.90
CA VAL A 158 -17.05 41.00 0.34
C VAL A 158 -16.36 42.37 0.13
N LYS A 159 -15.57 42.52 -0.94
CA LYS A 159 -14.91 43.81 -1.27
C LYS A 159 -15.91 44.92 -1.54
N LYS A 160 -17.02 44.62 -2.24
CA LYS A 160 -18.09 45.60 -2.50
C LYS A 160 -18.74 46.06 -1.19
N LEU A 161 -19.14 45.14 -0.32
CA LEU A 161 -19.76 45.47 0.96
C LEU A 161 -18.85 46.28 1.89
N PHE A 162 -17.55 45.99 1.87
CA PHE A 162 -16.55 46.73 2.63
C PHE A 162 -16.41 48.17 2.11
N ASN A 163 -16.39 48.36 0.79
CA ASN A 163 -16.37 49.72 0.16
C ASN A 163 -17.65 50.49 0.39
N GLU A 164 -18.77 49.81 0.61
CA GLU A 164 -20.06 50.42 1.00
C GLU A 164 -20.10 50.81 2.49
N GLY A 165 -18.98 50.64 3.22
CA GLY A 165 -18.84 51.07 4.63
C GLY A 165 -19.26 50.03 5.68
N LEU A 166 -19.59 48.78 5.32
CA LEU A 166 -19.92 47.75 6.29
C LEU A 166 -18.66 47.28 7.03
N SER A 167 -18.78 47.13 8.33
CA SER A 167 -17.70 46.52 9.14
C SER A 167 -17.54 45.05 8.89
N VAL A 168 -16.33 44.52 9.16
CA VAL A 168 -16.01 43.07 9.01
C VAL A 168 -17.02 42.19 9.77
N GLY A 169 -17.47 42.64 10.93
CA GLY A 169 -18.48 41.94 11.72
C GLY A 169 -19.85 41.85 11.01
N GLN A 170 -20.31 42.95 10.42
CA GLN A 170 -21.55 42.99 9.65
C GLN A 170 -21.48 42.15 8.38
N ILE A 171 -20.36 42.19 7.66
CA ILE A 171 -20.10 41.35 6.48
C ILE A 171 -20.11 39.86 6.87
N SER A 172 -19.45 39.52 7.97
CA SER A 172 -19.40 38.15 8.51
C SER A 172 -20.79 37.59 8.78
N LEU A 173 -21.67 38.39 9.45
CA LEU A 173 -23.06 38.03 9.72
C LEU A 173 -23.88 37.92 8.44
N LYS A 174 -23.78 38.91 7.55
CA LYS A 174 -24.59 38.99 6.33
C LYS A 174 -24.29 37.85 5.33
N LEU A 175 -23.04 37.38 5.27
CA LEU A 175 -22.63 36.34 4.35
C LEU A 175 -22.45 34.95 5.01
N ALA A 176 -22.73 34.85 6.30
CA ALA A 176 -22.52 33.62 7.11
C ALA A 176 -21.11 33.03 6.95
N ILE A 177 -20.07 33.88 6.89
CA ILE A 177 -18.66 33.46 6.81
C ILE A 177 -17.88 34.01 8.01
N GLY A 178 -16.85 33.25 8.44
CA GLY A 178 -16.05 33.66 9.60
C GLY A 178 -15.32 35.01 9.38
N LYS A 179 -15.15 35.82 10.43
CA LYS A 179 -14.44 37.11 10.39
C LYS A 179 -13.00 36.94 9.81
N SER A 180 -12.29 35.87 10.18
CA SER A 180 -10.97 35.54 9.62
C SER A 180 -11.00 35.35 8.11
N THR A 181 -12.10 34.80 7.58
CA THR A 181 -12.31 34.62 6.13
C THR A 181 -12.53 35.99 5.46
N VAL A 182 -13.33 36.87 6.07
CA VAL A 182 -13.54 38.24 5.55
C VAL A 182 -12.21 38.99 5.46
N TYR A 183 -11.40 38.99 6.53
CA TYR A 183 -10.06 39.60 6.51
C TYR A 183 -9.16 39.04 5.41
N ARG A 184 -9.19 37.73 5.20
CA ARG A 184 -8.39 37.08 4.15
C ARG A 184 -8.82 37.46 2.74
N LEU A 185 -10.12 37.73 2.53
CA LEU A 185 -10.66 38.12 1.22
C LEU A 185 -10.50 39.62 0.93
N LEU A 186 -10.26 40.44 1.95
CA LEU A 186 -9.97 41.85 1.81
C LEU A 186 -8.49 42.16 1.51
N LYS A 187 -7.58 41.24 1.88
CA LYS A 187 -6.17 41.24 1.44
C LYS A 187 -6.06 40.94 -0.07
#